data_cceb5ff9aeb6ec2cfab36d789accc4aa
#
_entry.id   cceb5ff9aeb6ec2cfab36d789accc4aa
#
_cell.length_a   1.000
_cell.length_b   1.000
_cell.length_c   1.000
_cell.angle_alpha   90.00
_cell.angle_beta   90.00
_cell.angle_gamma   90.00
#
_symmetry.space_group_name_H-M   'P 1'
#
loop_
_entity.id
_entity.type
_entity.pdbx_description
1 polymer ?
#
loop_
_entity_poly.entity_id
_entity_poly.type
_entity_poly.pdbx_seq_one_letter_code
_entity_poly.pdbx_strand_id
1 'polypeptide(L)'
;MKNKLWFAAAFAGATLLLGSCQKVAGPTDVPAFAKINGEYLKTGGDGSNWAMTGFNYDEQRHSPLTQINDSNVQDLGIAWFADLPDARGQEATPVVVDGKMFISTAWSKVFSYDAKTGKPLWSFDPEVDKARGVKACCDVVNRGVAFWKGSVFVGTIDGRLISLDATTGKQLWSVQTLDLKSNGTITGVPRVVKDKVVIGFGGAEFGARGYVTAYDAATGKQAWRFYTTPNPKGEPDNAASDKILKTAATKTWSAKPKKGDWRESGGGGTVWDAIVYDAELDQLYLGVGNGNPWNHGIRSNGEGDNLFLSSIVALKPDTGEYVWHYQTTPGDTWDYTATQQMILTELEINGENRKVIMQAPKNGFFYTLDRVTGEFISAKPYIPITWASHVDPESGRPVETENARYQAANPLSALTPDQQIAALKSMSSDDIEKAFHKPSPYGGHNWHPMAFNPDTGLVYIPALDVPFAYGNEPQFHYNEGRWNLAVDFVLNAPVGDKEVEDKIDGLVRGYVSAWDPVKQEEVWRIQHAGSWNGGMLSTAGNLIFQGNSAGEIRSYRADTGEQLW
;
A
#
# COMPACT_ATOMS: atom_id res chain seq x y z
N MET A 1 -43.45 -63.20 -28.79
CA MET A 1 -44.15 -63.31 -30.04
C MET A 1 -43.68 -62.16 -30.95
N LYS A 2 -42.89 -62.51 -31.96
CA LYS A 2 -43.13 -62.29 -33.42
C LYS A 2 -43.44 -60.80 -33.77
N ASN A 3 -42.70 -60.03 -34.62
CA ASN A 3 -42.13 -60.45 -35.93
C ASN A 3 -41.13 -59.40 -36.41
N LYS A 4 -40.11 -59.90 -37.10
CA LYS A 4 -39.16 -59.18 -37.98
C LYS A 4 -39.91 -58.71 -39.25
N LEU A 5 -39.45 -57.66 -39.91
CA LEU A 5 -39.38 -57.61 -41.37
C LEU A 5 -38.29 -56.61 -41.82
N TRP A 6 -37.41 -57.11 -42.65
CA TRP A 6 -36.39 -56.46 -43.47
C TRP A 6 -37.02 -55.77 -44.69
N PHE A 7 -36.39 -54.67 -45.16
CA PHE A 7 -36.28 -54.48 -46.64
C PHE A 7 -34.98 -53.70 -46.95
N ALA A 8 -34.29 -54.13 -47.98
CA ALA A 8 -32.97 -53.74 -48.43
C ALA A 8 -33.06 -52.74 -49.63
N ALA A 9 -31.95 -51.98 -49.69
CA ALA A 9 -31.24 -51.51 -50.90
C ALA A 9 -31.90 -50.63 -51.96
N ALA A 10 -31.26 -49.49 -52.24
CA ALA A 10 -30.81 -49.12 -53.59
C ALA A 10 -29.75 -48.06 -53.56
N PHE A 11 -28.58 -48.30 -54.13
CA PHE A 11 -27.50 -47.40 -54.43
C PHE A 11 -27.88 -46.43 -55.57
N ALA A 12 -27.62 -45.14 -55.37
CA ALA A 12 -27.44 -44.18 -56.46
C ALA A 12 -26.28 -43.28 -56.15
N GLY A 13 -25.19 -43.43 -56.89
CA GLY A 13 -24.01 -42.60 -56.77
C GLY A 13 -24.24 -41.17 -57.28
N ALA A 14 -23.82 -40.22 -56.50
CA ALA A 14 -23.64 -38.83 -56.92
C ALA A 14 -22.21 -38.40 -56.55
N THR A 15 -21.42 -38.19 -57.57
CA THR A 15 -20.06 -37.63 -57.52
C THR A 15 -20.16 -36.19 -57.09
N LEU A 16 -19.76 -35.89 -55.85
CA LEU A 16 -19.62 -34.54 -55.34
C LEU A 16 -18.18 -34.07 -55.58
N LEU A 17 -18.04 -33.07 -56.42
CA LEU A 17 -16.85 -32.25 -56.61
C LEU A 17 -16.53 -31.56 -55.29
N LEU A 18 -15.47 -31.97 -54.62
CA LEU A 18 -14.87 -31.26 -53.49
C LEU A 18 -14.21 -29.98 -53.99
N GLY A 19 -14.93 -28.88 -53.99
CA GLY A 19 -14.38 -27.55 -54.01
C GLY A 19 -13.68 -27.28 -52.69
N SER A 20 -12.33 -27.21 -52.72
CA SER A 20 -11.54 -26.73 -51.59
C SER A 20 -11.88 -25.27 -51.32
N CYS A 21 -12.74 -24.99 -50.34
CA CYS A 21 -12.80 -23.67 -49.74
C CYS A 21 -11.51 -23.47 -48.98
N GLN A 22 -10.54 -22.78 -49.57
CA GLN A 22 -9.50 -22.13 -48.83
C GLN A 22 -10.19 -21.12 -47.90
N LYS A 23 -10.19 -21.41 -46.59
CA LYS A 23 -10.46 -20.39 -45.57
C LYS A 23 -9.45 -19.28 -45.79
N VAL A 24 -9.91 -18.14 -46.25
CA VAL A 24 -9.17 -16.88 -46.10
C VAL A 24 -8.93 -16.74 -44.61
N ALA A 25 -7.66 -16.74 -44.20
CA ALA A 25 -7.28 -16.45 -42.85
C ALA A 25 -7.86 -15.06 -42.50
N GLY A 26 -8.85 -15.04 -41.62
CA GLY A 26 -9.30 -13.80 -40.99
C GLY A 26 -8.15 -13.17 -40.23
N PRO A 27 -8.27 -11.91 -39.80
CA PRO A 27 -7.23 -11.25 -39.05
C PRO A 27 -6.77 -12.17 -37.93
N THR A 28 -5.46 -12.37 -37.84
CA THR A 28 -4.82 -13.23 -36.84
C THR A 28 -5.43 -12.95 -35.48
N ASP A 29 -6.13 -13.93 -34.89
CA ASP A 29 -6.64 -13.84 -33.51
C ASP A 29 -5.43 -13.64 -32.60
N VAL A 30 -5.14 -12.39 -32.26
CA VAL A 30 -4.17 -12.08 -31.22
C VAL A 30 -4.75 -12.65 -29.93
N PRO A 31 -4.02 -13.53 -29.20
CA PRO A 31 -4.53 -14.09 -27.97
C PRO A 31 -5.01 -12.96 -27.03
N ALA A 32 -6.14 -13.14 -26.39
CA ALA A 32 -6.63 -12.20 -25.39
C ALA A 32 -5.49 -11.86 -24.40
N PHE A 33 -5.33 -10.58 -24.08
CA PHE A 33 -4.30 -10.07 -23.16
C PHE A 33 -2.84 -10.11 -23.68
N ALA A 34 -2.57 -10.45 -24.94
CA ALA A 34 -1.21 -10.57 -25.47
C ALA A 34 -0.43 -9.25 -25.46
N LYS A 35 -1.12 -8.10 -25.41
CA LYS A 35 -0.48 -6.78 -25.34
C LYS A 35 0.14 -6.47 -23.98
N ILE A 36 -0.35 -7.06 -22.89
CA ILE A 36 0.12 -6.77 -21.53
C ILE A 36 1.36 -7.61 -21.24
N ASN A 37 2.49 -6.99 -21.41
CA ASN A 37 3.83 -7.55 -21.15
C ASN A 37 4.70 -6.56 -20.37
N GLY A 38 5.95 -6.87 -20.08
CA GLY A 38 6.85 -6.02 -19.29
C GLY A 38 7.06 -4.63 -19.89
N GLU A 39 7.10 -4.51 -21.21
CA GLU A 39 7.25 -3.22 -21.90
C GLU A 39 5.96 -2.38 -21.75
N TYR A 40 4.79 -3.03 -21.86
CA TYR A 40 3.52 -2.34 -21.60
C TYR A 40 3.45 -1.82 -20.16
N LEU A 41 3.80 -2.65 -19.17
CA LEU A 41 3.78 -2.24 -17.76
C LEU A 41 4.83 -1.16 -17.45
N LYS A 42 5.92 -1.10 -18.20
CA LYS A 42 6.93 -0.05 -18.07
C LYS A 42 6.40 1.31 -18.53
N THR A 43 5.66 1.37 -19.61
CA THR A 43 5.21 2.62 -20.23
C THR A 43 3.76 2.99 -19.88
N GLY A 44 2.94 2.01 -19.47
CA GLY A 44 1.48 2.17 -19.35
C GLY A 44 0.74 2.17 -20.70
N GLY A 45 1.45 2.09 -21.82
CA GLY A 45 0.90 2.10 -23.16
C GLY A 45 0.18 3.42 -23.51
N ASP A 46 -0.89 3.33 -24.28
CA ASP A 46 -1.68 4.47 -24.77
C ASP A 46 -2.81 4.91 -23.81
N GLY A 47 -2.88 4.37 -22.61
CA GLY A 47 -3.93 4.64 -21.64
C GLY A 47 -5.25 3.88 -21.89
N SER A 48 -5.34 3.04 -22.93
CA SER A 48 -6.53 2.21 -23.18
C SER A 48 -6.78 1.13 -22.13
N ASN A 49 -5.76 0.81 -21.32
CA ASN A 49 -5.83 -0.09 -20.19
C ASN A 49 -5.25 0.58 -18.94
N TRP A 50 -5.66 0.07 -17.78
CA TRP A 50 -5.07 0.37 -16.48
C TRP A 50 -4.57 -0.95 -15.88
N ALA A 51 -3.45 -1.46 -16.40
CA ALA A 51 -3.04 -2.85 -16.22
C ALA A 51 -2.39 -3.18 -14.87
N MET A 52 -2.10 -2.16 -14.05
CA MET A 52 -1.62 -2.30 -12.67
C MET A 52 -2.08 -1.10 -11.82
N THR A 53 -1.98 -1.23 -10.50
CA THR A 53 -2.52 -0.25 -9.55
C THR A 53 -1.98 1.16 -9.73
N GLY A 54 -0.70 1.30 -10.04
CA GLY A 54 -0.03 2.59 -10.26
C GLY A 54 -0.04 3.08 -11.71
N PHE A 55 -0.78 2.42 -12.61
CA PHE A 55 -0.81 2.61 -14.06
C PHE A 55 0.40 1.96 -14.77
N ASN A 56 1.62 2.27 -14.38
CA ASN A 56 2.87 1.71 -14.89
C ASN A 56 3.85 1.40 -13.73
N TYR A 57 5.02 0.87 -14.02
CA TYR A 57 6.03 0.55 -13.01
C TYR A 57 6.55 1.77 -12.23
N ASP A 58 6.40 2.99 -12.76
CA ASP A 58 6.79 4.21 -12.07
C ASP A 58 5.80 4.62 -10.97
N GLU A 59 4.64 3.94 -10.88
CA GLU A 59 3.59 4.14 -9.86
C GLU A 59 3.09 5.60 -9.79
N GLN A 60 3.09 6.32 -10.91
CA GLN A 60 2.73 7.75 -10.97
C GLN A 60 1.22 8.00 -10.88
N ARG A 61 0.39 6.98 -11.14
CA ARG A 61 -1.08 7.09 -11.18
C ARG A 61 -1.56 8.24 -12.06
N HIS A 62 -0.89 8.40 -13.20
CA HIS A 62 -1.16 9.41 -14.21
C HIS A 62 -1.70 8.76 -15.48
N SER A 63 -2.89 9.18 -15.91
CA SER A 63 -3.49 8.76 -17.19
C SER A 63 -3.05 9.69 -18.31
N PRO A 64 -2.52 9.18 -19.44
CA PRO A 64 -2.16 10.01 -20.58
C PRO A 64 -3.36 10.48 -21.40
N LEU A 65 -4.59 10.14 -20.99
CA LEU A 65 -5.81 10.46 -21.71
C LEU A 65 -6.19 11.94 -21.52
N THR A 66 -6.62 12.60 -22.59
CA THR A 66 -7.00 14.02 -22.64
C THR A 66 -8.46 14.27 -23.04
N GLN A 67 -9.23 13.21 -23.32
CA GLN A 67 -10.64 13.34 -23.76
C GLN A 67 -11.51 14.01 -22.69
N ILE A 68 -11.22 13.74 -21.41
CA ILE A 68 -11.78 14.48 -20.29
C ILE A 68 -10.68 15.42 -19.79
N ASN A 69 -10.99 16.70 -19.74
CA ASN A 69 -10.03 17.75 -19.41
C ASN A 69 -10.71 18.91 -18.65
N ASP A 70 -9.94 19.89 -18.26
CA ASP A 70 -10.38 21.02 -17.45
C ASP A 70 -11.47 21.90 -18.11
N SER A 71 -11.69 21.77 -19.41
CA SER A 71 -12.73 22.51 -20.14
C SER A 71 -14.06 21.77 -20.27
N ASN A 72 -14.11 20.45 -20.00
CA ASN A 72 -15.30 19.63 -20.19
C ASN A 72 -15.64 18.68 -19.05
N VAL A 73 -14.85 18.63 -17.99
CA VAL A 73 -15.08 17.72 -16.87
C VAL A 73 -16.42 17.96 -16.15
N GLN A 74 -16.97 19.17 -16.21
CA GLN A 74 -18.29 19.51 -15.67
C GLN A 74 -19.44 18.72 -16.32
N ASP A 75 -19.21 18.14 -17.50
CA ASP A 75 -20.21 17.32 -18.22
C ASP A 75 -20.10 15.82 -17.86
N LEU A 76 -19.16 15.46 -16.97
CA LEU A 76 -18.93 14.08 -16.56
C LEU A 76 -20.13 13.52 -15.79
N GLY A 77 -20.61 12.35 -16.18
CA GLY A 77 -21.71 11.64 -15.54
C GLY A 77 -21.40 10.17 -15.30
N ILE A 78 -22.23 9.52 -14.48
CA ILE A 78 -22.09 8.10 -14.16
C ILE A 78 -22.61 7.28 -15.35
N ALA A 79 -21.75 6.47 -15.97
CA ALA A 79 -22.14 5.56 -17.06
C ALA A 79 -22.84 4.30 -16.52
N TRP A 80 -22.38 3.77 -15.41
CA TRP A 80 -22.95 2.62 -14.70
C TRP A 80 -22.41 2.55 -13.27
N PHE A 81 -23.04 1.78 -12.42
CA PHE A 81 -22.57 1.43 -11.09
C PHE A 81 -22.86 -0.04 -10.77
N ALA A 82 -22.17 -0.59 -9.78
CA ALA A 82 -22.41 -1.93 -9.28
C ALA A 82 -22.30 -1.95 -7.76
N ASP A 83 -23.24 -2.59 -7.09
CA ASP A 83 -23.18 -2.86 -5.66
C ASP A 83 -22.22 -4.03 -5.39
N LEU A 84 -21.32 -3.84 -4.44
CA LEU A 84 -20.43 -4.89 -3.95
C LEU A 84 -21.09 -5.61 -2.76
N PRO A 85 -20.88 -6.94 -2.60
CA PRO A 85 -21.66 -7.74 -1.66
C PRO A 85 -21.29 -7.53 -0.18
N ASP A 86 -20.17 -6.85 0.10
CA ASP A 86 -19.67 -6.63 1.46
C ASP A 86 -19.77 -5.14 1.83
N ALA A 87 -20.37 -4.84 2.97
CA ALA A 87 -20.46 -3.50 3.55
C ALA A 87 -19.22 -3.12 4.41
N ARG A 88 -18.09 -3.84 4.22
CA ARG A 88 -16.81 -3.55 4.88
C ARG A 88 -15.99 -2.56 4.03
N GLY A 89 -14.91 -2.02 4.57
CA GLY A 89 -14.06 -1.06 3.88
C GLY A 89 -13.64 -1.51 2.48
N GLN A 90 -13.75 -0.62 1.50
CA GLN A 90 -13.34 -0.84 0.11
C GLN A 90 -12.08 -0.03 -0.18
N GLU A 91 -10.94 -0.71 -0.34
CA GLU A 91 -9.62 -0.06 -0.51
C GLU A 91 -8.98 -0.34 -1.88
N ALA A 92 -9.61 -1.18 -2.70
CA ALA A 92 -9.00 -1.66 -3.93
C ALA A 92 -8.96 -0.60 -5.05
N THR A 93 -7.82 -0.51 -5.72
CA THR A 93 -7.73 0.12 -7.04
C THR A 93 -8.12 -0.91 -8.10
N PRO A 94 -9.10 -0.64 -8.97
CA PRO A 94 -9.44 -1.53 -10.08
C PRO A 94 -8.31 -1.64 -11.10
N VAL A 95 -8.15 -2.82 -11.69
CA VAL A 95 -7.28 -3.07 -12.84
C VAL A 95 -8.16 -3.29 -14.07
N VAL A 96 -7.85 -2.62 -15.18
CA VAL A 96 -8.62 -2.70 -16.43
C VAL A 96 -7.72 -3.18 -17.55
N VAL A 97 -8.08 -4.31 -18.16
CA VAL A 97 -7.33 -4.92 -19.27
C VAL A 97 -8.29 -5.43 -20.35
N ASP A 98 -8.09 -4.99 -21.57
CA ASP A 98 -8.88 -5.37 -22.74
C ASP A 98 -10.40 -5.30 -22.49
N GLY A 99 -10.84 -4.17 -21.89
CA GLY A 99 -12.23 -3.89 -21.58
C GLY A 99 -12.82 -4.70 -20.43
N LYS A 100 -12.02 -5.46 -19.71
CA LYS A 100 -12.41 -6.15 -18.46
C LYS A 100 -11.83 -5.43 -17.26
N MET A 101 -12.69 -5.13 -16.28
CA MET A 101 -12.27 -4.60 -14.97
C MET A 101 -12.18 -5.75 -13.97
N PHE A 102 -11.12 -5.74 -13.18
CA PHE A 102 -10.90 -6.65 -12.05
C PHE A 102 -10.79 -5.84 -10.77
N ILE A 103 -11.57 -6.19 -9.75
CA ILE A 103 -11.56 -5.52 -8.46
C ILE A 103 -11.66 -6.55 -7.33
N SER A 104 -10.91 -6.34 -6.27
CA SER A 104 -11.06 -7.10 -5.03
C SER A 104 -11.91 -6.35 -4.01
N THR A 105 -12.50 -7.10 -3.08
CA THR A 105 -13.29 -6.54 -1.96
C THR A 105 -12.81 -7.11 -0.64
N ALA A 106 -13.48 -6.72 0.45
CA ALA A 106 -13.28 -7.34 1.75
C ALA A 106 -13.34 -8.87 1.67
N TRP A 107 -12.60 -9.54 2.57
CA TRP A 107 -12.40 -10.99 2.58
C TRP A 107 -11.67 -11.53 1.34
N SER A 108 -10.98 -10.63 0.59
CA SER A 108 -10.18 -10.97 -0.59
C SER A 108 -10.99 -11.62 -1.73
N LYS A 109 -12.29 -11.33 -1.82
CA LYS A 109 -13.11 -11.75 -2.96
C LYS A 109 -12.71 -10.94 -4.20
N VAL A 110 -12.81 -11.54 -5.38
CA VAL A 110 -12.46 -10.90 -6.65
C VAL A 110 -13.67 -10.92 -7.59
N PHE A 111 -13.91 -9.79 -8.24
CA PHE A 111 -14.97 -9.62 -9.23
C PHE A 111 -14.40 -9.14 -10.55
N SER A 112 -14.99 -9.59 -11.64
CA SER A 112 -14.72 -9.06 -12.96
C SER A 112 -16.00 -8.53 -13.61
N TYR A 113 -15.86 -7.36 -14.23
CA TYR A 113 -16.94 -6.67 -14.94
C TYR A 113 -16.50 -6.31 -16.35
N ASP A 114 -17.45 -6.22 -17.27
CA ASP A 114 -17.24 -5.49 -18.52
C ASP A 114 -17.09 -3.99 -18.20
N ALA A 115 -15.93 -3.43 -18.49
CA ALA A 115 -15.59 -2.06 -18.07
C ALA A 115 -16.47 -0.98 -18.72
N LYS A 116 -17.05 -1.26 -19.88
CA LYS A 116 -17.93 -0.33 -20.61
C LYS A 116 -19.35 -0.32 -20.09
N THR A 117 -19.87 -1.49 -19.70
CA THR A 117 -21.31 -1.67 -19.40
C THR A 117 -21.60 -1.97 -17.94
N GLY A 118 -20.59 -2.28 -17.13
CA GLY A 118 -20.75 -2.73 -15.73
C GLY A 118 -21.33 -4.15 -15.61
N LYS A 119 -21.50 -4.89 -16.73
CA LYS A 119 -22.03 -6.25 -16.68
C LYS A 119 -21.07 -7.17 -15.93
N PRO A 120 -21.53 -7.91 -14.89
CA PRO A 120 -20.68 -8.88 -14.21
C PRO A 120 -20.31 -10.02 -15.16
N LEU A 121 -19.02 -10.39 -15.14
CA LEU A 121 -18.45 -11.48 -15.96
C LEU A 121 -18.24 -12.74 -15.13
N TRP A 122 -17.55 -12.61 -13.98
CA TRP A 122 -17.34 -13.69 -13.02
C TRP A 122 -17.01 -13.12 -11.63
N SER A 123 -17.10 -13.99 -10.62
CA SER A 123 -16.65 -13.70 -9.26
C SER A 123 -15.92 -14.90 -8.68
N PHE A 124 -15.03 -14.63 -7.74
CA PHE A 124 -14.27 -15.64 -6.98
C PHE A 124 -14.32 -15.30 -5.49
N ASP A 125 -14.72 -16.25 -4.65
CA ASP A 125 -14.62 -16.17 -3.19
C ASP A 125 -13.54 -17.17 -2.72
N PRO A 126 -12.44 -16.73 -2.08
CA PRO A 126 -11.41 -17.62 -1.56
C PRO A 126 -11.85 -18.40 -0.31
N GLU A 127 -13.07 -18.19 0.16
CA GLU A 127 -13.66 -18.86 1.34
C GLU A 127 -12.76 -18.73 2.59
N VAL A 128 -12.29 -17.52 2.87
CA VAL A 128 -11.45 -17.24 4.05
C VAL A 128 -12.24 -17.51 5.32
N ASP A 129 -11.65 -18.26 6.25
CA ASP A 129 -12.22 -18.48 7.57
C ASP A 129 -12.43 -17.14 8.29
N LYS A 130 -13.67 -16.83 8.64
CA LYS A 130 -14.06 -15.58 9.29
C LYS A 130 -13.37 -15.36 10.65
N ALA A 131 -12.96 -16.42 11.33
CA ALA A 131 -12.17 -16.33 12.55
C ALA A 131 -10.80 -15.64 12.31
N ARG A 132 -10.28 -15.63 11.07
CA ARG A 132 -9.05 -14.93 10.70
C ARG A 132 -9.15 -13.41 10.83
N GLY A 133 -10.35 -12.85 10.72
CA GLY A 133 -10.59 -11.42 10.78
C GLY A 133 -10.09 -10.75 12.06
N VAL A 134 -10.03 -11.45 13.19
CA VAL A 134 -9.50 -10.92 14.45
C VAL A 134 -8.01 -10.58 14.41
N LYS A 135 -7.28 -11.08 13.41
CA LYS A 135 -5.85 -10.81 13.17
C LYS A 135 -5.60 -9.70 12.16
N ALA A 136 -6.66 -9.18 11.54
CA ALA A 136 -6.59 -8.04 10.64
C ALA A 136 -6.75 -6.76 11.46
N CYS A 137 -5.64 -6.02 11.68
CA CYS A 137 -5.64 -4.83 12.55
C CYS A 137 -6.66 -3.77 12.11
N CYS A 138 -6.86 -3.65 10.80
CA CYS A 138 -7.50 -2.50 10.17
C CYS A 138 -8.61 -2.98 9.23
N ASP A 139 -9.42 -3.96 9.68
CA ASP A 139 -10.44 -4.65 8.93
C ASP A 139 -9.91 -5.66 7.89
N VAL A 140 -10.82 -6.45 7.35
CA VAL A 140 -10.57 -7.53 6.38
C VAL A 140 -10.52 -7.02 4.95
N VAL A 141 -9.95 -5.85 4.75
CA VAL A 141 -9.81 -5.14 3.49
C VAL A 141 -8.88 -5.85 2.50
N ASN A 142 -8.97 -5.46 1.23
CA ASN A 142 -8.04 -5.86 0.18
C ASN A 142 -7.81 -4.70 -0.77
N ARG A 143 -6.53 -4.36 -1.07
CA ARG A 143 -6.17 -3.15 -1.83
C ARG A 143 -6.09 -3.35 -3.34
N GLY A 144 -6.34 -4.57 -3.82
CA GLY A 144 -6.41 -4.83 -5.26
C GLY A 144 -5.79 -6.14 -5.69
N VAL A 145 -5.76 -6.30 -7.00
CA VAL A 145 -5.21 -7.47 -7.69
C VAL A 145 -4.07 -7.05 -8.61
N ALA A 146 -3.19 -8.00 -8.94
CA ALA A 146 -2.22 -7.83 -10.02
C ALA A 146 -2.64 -8.63 -11.24
N PHE A 147 -2.26 -8.17 -12.42
CA PHE A 147 -2.54 -8.85 -13.69
C PHE A 147 -1.25 -9.20 -14.44
N TRP A 148 -1.15 -10.40 -14.98
CA TRP A 148 -0.04 -10.79 -15.83
C TRP A 148 -0.39 -11.95 -16.75
N LYS A 149 -0.19 -11.78 -18.08
CA LYS A 149 -0.31 -12.85 -19.09
C LYS A 149 -1.60 -13.69 -18.96
N GLY A 150 -2.73 -13.02 -18.74
CA GLY A 150 -4.03 -13.68 -18.61
C GLY A 150 -4.33 -14.28 -17.23
N SER A 151 -3.50 -14.01 -16.24
CA SER A 151 -3.72 -14.38 -14.84
C SER A 151 -3.99 -13.15 -13.98
N VAL A 152 -4.90 -13.30 -13.01
CA VAL A 152 -5.16 -12.32 -11.95
C VAL A 152 -4.66 -12.89 -10.63
N PHE A 153 -3.88 -12.13 -9.90
CA PHE A 153 -3.30 -12.56 -8.62
C PHE A 153 -3.90 -11.78 -7.46
N VAL A 154 -4.26 -12.48 -6.40
CA VAL A 154 -4.81 -11.89 -5.18
C VAL A 154 -4.15 -12.49 -3.93
N GLY A 155 -3.76 -11.62 -3.00
CA GLY A 155 -3.37 -12.01 -1.64
C GLY A 155 -4.60 -12.13 -0.75
N THR A 156 -4.64 -13.11 0.15
CA THR A 156 -5.81 -13.34 1.01
C THR A 156 -5.51 -13.11 2.48
N ILE A 157 -6.54 -12.75 3.25
CA ILE A 157 -6.45 -12.51 4.70
C ILE A 157 -5.85 -13.70 5.47
N ASP A 158 -6.07 -14.92 5.01
CA ASP A 158 -5.51 -16.13 5.60
C ASP A 158 -4.09 -16.48 5.11
N GLY A 159 -3.46 -15.57 4.36
CA GLY A 159 -2.07 -15.66 3.97
C GLY A 159 -1.78 -16.52 2.75
N ARG A 160 -2.76 -16.75 1.88
CA ARG A 160 -2.53 -17.37 0.57
C ARG A 160 -2.24 -16.30 -0.50
N LEU A 161 -1.45 -16.67 -1.50
CA LEU A 161 -1.40 -16.01 -2.79
C LEU A 161 -2.06 -16.94 -3.82
N ILE A 162 -3.06 -16.42 -4.53
CA ILE A 162 -3.89 -17.18 -5.46
C ILE A 162 -3.77 -16.58 -6.86
N SER A 163 -3.63 -17.44 -7.87
CA SER A 163 -3.72 -17.08 -9.28
C SER A 163 -5.04 -17.56 -9.86
N LEU A 164 -5.72 -16.67 -10.58
CA LEU A 164 -6.99 -16.91 -11.25
C LEU A 164 -6.82 -16.72 -12.75
N ASP A 165 -7.52 -17.51 -13.56
CA ASP A 165 -7.67 -17.27 -14.98
C ASP A 165 -8.52 -15.99 -15.22
N ALA A 166 -7.96 -15.00 -15.90
CA ALA A 166 -8.59 -13.70 -16.10
C ALA A 166 -9.88 -13.74 -16.93
N THR A 167 -10.08 -14.79 -17.72
CA THR A 167 -11.27 -14.95 -18.56
C THR A 167 -12.43 -15.57 -17.78
N THR A 168 -12.13 -16.55 -16.92
CA THR A 168 -13.13 -17.42 -16.30
C THR A 168 -13.25 -17.27 -14.78
N GLY A 169 -12.28 -16.64 -14.11
CA GLY A 169 -12.19 -16.56 -12.66
C GLY A 169 -11.80 -17.87 -11.97
N LYS A 170 -11.47 -18.93 -12.73
CA LYS A 170 -11.07 -20.21 -12.16
C LYS A 170 -9.68 -20.13 -11.55
N GLN A 171 -9.52 -20.73 -10.37
CA GLN A 171 -8.22 -20.84 -9.72
C GLN A 171 -7.26 -21.69 -10.56
N LEU A 172 -6.09 -21.13 -10.87
CA LEU A 172 -5.00 -21.83 -11.56
C LEU A 172 -4.06 -22.48 -10.56
N TRP A 173 -3.67 -21.74 -9.52
CA TRP A 173 -2.88 -22.25 -8.40
C TRP A 173 -3.12 -21.42 -7.13
N SER A 174 -2.75 -21.97 -6.00
CA SER A 174 -2.77 -21.32 -4.70
C SER A 174 -1.57 -21.77 -3.87
N VAL A 175 -0.88 -20.84 -3.22
CA VAL A 175 0.25 -21.13 -2.33
C VAL A 175 0.04 -20.46 -0.98
N GLN A 176 0.40 -21.14 0.11
CA GLN A 176 0.41 -20.57 1.44
C GLN A 176 1.71 -19.78 1.63
N THR A 177 1.65 -18.46 1.65
CA THR A 177 2.82 -17.58 1.84
C THR A 177 3.08 -17.27 3.31
N LEU A 178 2.03 -17.20 4.14
CA LEU A 178 2.15 -17.11 5.60
C LEU A 178 1.92 -18.47 6.26
N ASP A 179 2.69 -18.81 7.28
CA ASP A 179 2.39 -19.97 8.11
C ASP A 179 0.96 -19.84 8.67
N LEU A 180 0.20 -20.94 8.69
CA LEU A 180 -1.17 -20.97 9.22
C LEU A 180 -1.25 -20.53 10.69
N LYS A 181 -0.17 -20.74 11.45
CA LYS A 181 -0.04 -20.27 12.85
C LYS A 181 0.37 -18.81 12.95
N SER A 182 0.82 -18.20 11.85
CA SER A 182 1.20 -16.78 11.83
C SER A 182 0.01 -15.90 12.20
N ASN A 183 0.30 -14.80 12.89
CA ASN A 183 -0.65 -13.76 13.20
C ASN A 183 -0.74 -12.68 12.09
N GLY A 184 0.02 -12.83 10.99
CA GLY A 184 -0.03 -11.95 9.84
C GLY A 184 -1.26 -12.13 8.97
N THR A 185 -1.61 -11.10 8.22
CA THR A 185 -2.68 -11.08 7.21
C THR A 185 -2.20 -10.36 5.96
N ILE A 186 -2.74 -10.72 4.79
CA ILE A 186 -2.42 -10.02 3.54
C ILE A 186 -3.60 -9.13 3.18
N THR A 187 -3.36 -7.82 3.14
CA THR A 187 -4.29 -6.80 2.68
C THR A 187 -3.74 -6.03 1.47
N GLY A 188 -2.42 -6.08 1.24
CA GLY A 188 -1.72 -5.40 0.17
C GLY A 188 -1.89 -6.07 -1.18
N VAL A 189 -1.59 -5.31 -2.23
CA VAL A 189 -1.64 -5.76 -3.62
C VAL A 189 -0.38 -6.54 -3.97
N PRO A 190 -0.47 -7.74 -4.58
CA PRO A 190 0.68 -8.38 -5.21
C PRO A 190 1.28 -7.48 -6.31
N ARG A 191 2.59 -7.54 -6.52
CA ARG A 191 3.24 -6.86 -7.63
C ARG A 191 3.86 -7.86 -8.60
N VAL A 192 3.57 -7.67 -9.89
CA VAL A 192 4.23 -8.46 -10.94
C VAL A 192 5.54 -7.78 -11.34
N VAL A 193 6.62 -8.53 -11.26
CA VAL A 193 7.97 -8.08 -11.58
C VAL A 193 8.61 -9.13 -12.51
N LYS A 194 8.73 -8.81 -13.79
CA LYS A 194 9.09 -9.80 -14.81
C LYS A 194 8.11 -10.99 -14.79
N ASP A 195 8.59 -12.21 -14.63
CA ASP A 195 7.76 -13.41 -14.50
C ASP A 195 7.56 -13.87 -13.02
N LYS A 196 7.66 -12.94 -12.07
CA LYS A 196 7.46 -13.20 -10.64
C LYS A 196 6.31 -12.38 -10.09
N VAL A 197 5.64 -12.92 -9.08
CA VAL A 197 4.66 -12.21 -8.26
C VAL A 197 5.28 -12.03 -6.88
N VAL A 198 5.44 -10.77 -6.47
CA VAL A 198 6.01 -10.40 -5.17
C VAL A 198 4.89 -10.00 -4.23
N ILE A 199 4.93 -10.48 -3.00
CA ILE A 199 3.92 -10.22 -1.98
C ILE A 199 4.55 -10.10 -0.59
N GLY A 200 4.11 -9.10 0.16
CA GLY A 200 4.35 -8.94 1.59
C GLY A 200 3.08 -9.15 2.39
N PHE A 201 3.06 -8.69 3.65
CA PHE A 201 1.91 -8.86 4.55
C PHE A 201 1.97 -7.86 5.71
N GLY A 202 0.86 -7.72 6.45
CA GLY A 202 0.70 -6.94 7.66
C GLY A 202 0.58 -7.81 8.92
N GLY A 203 0.49 -7.15 10.10
CA GLY A 203 0.28 -7.82 11.39
C GLY A 203 1.48 -7.74 12.33
N ALA A 204 2.35 -6.74 12.17
CA ALA A 204 3.45 -6.51 13.09
C ALA A 204 2.98 -6.50 14.55
N GLU A 205 1.91 -5.77 14.86
CA GLU A 205 1.31 -5.58 16.18
C GLU A 205 0.86 -6.88 16.85
N PHE A 206 0.59 -7.92 16.08
CA PHE A 206 0.16 -9.23 16.55
C PHE A 206 1.31 -10.22 16.78
N GLY A 207 2.55 -9.77 16.65
CA GLY A 207 3.73 -10.59 16.86
C GLY A 207 4.27 -11.23 15.57
N ALA A 208 4.16 -10.55 14.45
CA ALA A 208 4.73 -11.02 13.20
C ALA A 208 6.15 -10.50 12.97
N ARG A 209 7.01 -11.37 12.42
CA ARG A 209 8.31 -11.00 11.86
C ARG A 209 8.18 -10.76 10.37
N GLY A 210 8.55 -9.54 9.90
CA GLY A 210 8.35 -9.10 8.53
C GLY A 210 9.23 -9.85 7.51
N TYR A 211 8.64 -10.10 6.34
CA TYR A 211 9.33 -10.56 5.13
C TYR A 211 8.52 -10.27 3.87
N VAL A 212 9.16 -10.37 2.74
CA VAL A 212 8.56 -10.36 1.41
C VAL A 212 8.98 -11.64 0.68
N THR A 213 8.10 -12.17 -0.18
CA THR A 213 8.37 -13.40 -0.95
C THR A 213 8.03 -13.18 -2.41
N ALA A 214 8.88 -13.67 -3.30
CA ALA A 214 8.62 -13.74 -4.74
C ALA A 214 8.30 -15.18 -5.15
N TYR A 215 7.31 -15.30 -6.03
CA TYR A 215 6.84 -16.55 -6.59
C TYR A 215 6.90 -16.50 -8.12
N ASP A 216 7.22 -17.61 -8.76
CA ASP A 216 7.06 -17.75 -10.21
C ASP A 216 5.57 -17.58 -10.57
N ALA A 217 5.27 -16.65 -11.47
CA ALA A 217 3.89 -16.27 -11.79
C ALA A 217 3.08 -17.40 -12.45
N ALA A 218 3.74 -18.28 -13.19
CA ALA A 218 3.06 -19.38 -13.89
C ALA A 218 2.75 -20.56 -12.96
N THR A 219 3.61 -20.83 -11.98
CA THR A 219 3.57 -22.08 -11.19
C THR A 219 3.27 -21.87 -9.70
N GLY A 220 3.42 -20.66 -9.18
CA GLY A 220 3.34 -20.39 -7.74
C GLY A 220 4.53 -20.93 -6.94
N LYS A 221 5.61 -21.41 -7.60
CA LYS A 221 6.82 -21.87 -6.90
C LYS A 221 7.57 -20.69 -6.31
N GLN A 222 7.94 -20.79 -5.02
CA GLN A 222 8.77 -19.76 -4.38
C GLN A 222 10.12 -19.62 -5.09
N ALA A 223 10.45 -18.38 -5.49
CA ALA A 223 11.74 -18.03 -6.08
C ALA A 223 12.74 -17.61 -5.00
N TRP A 224 12.37 -16.68 -4.14
CA TRP A 224 13.17 -16.20 -3.03
C TRP A 224 12.31 -15.59 -1.92
N ARG A 225 12.92 -15.40 -0.73
CA ARG A 225 12.35 -14.67 0.40
C ARG A 225 13.39 -13.74 0.99
N PHE A 226 12.96 -12.56 1.46
CA PHE A 226 13.78 -11.59 2.14
C PHE A 226 13.11 -11.17 3.44
N TYR A 227 13.75 -11.44 4.59
CA TYR A 227 13.31 -10.98 5.90
C TYR A 227 13.80 -9.55 6.16
N THR A 228 12.97 -8.73 6.78
CA THR A 228 13.22 -7.31 7.03
C THR A 228 13.75 -7.04 8.45
N THR A 229 13.69 -8.03 9.33
CA THR A 229 14.17 -7.96 10.71
C THR A 229 15.05 -9.17 11.04
N PRO A 230 16.01 -9.05 12.00
CA PRO A 230 16.86 -10.17 12.38
C PRO A 230 16.08 -11.38 12.90
N ASN A 231 16.68 -12.56 12.76
CA ASN A 231 16.12 -13.78 13.37
C ASN A 231 16.24 -13.70 14.90
N PRO A 232 15.13 -13.81 15.66
CA PRO A 232 15.16 -13.74 17.13
C PRO A 232 16.06 -14.80 17.79
N LYS A 233 16.27 -15.93 17.12
CA LYS A 233 17.15 -17.03 17.59
C LYS A 233 18.61 -16.82 17.20
N GLY A 234 18.94 -15.81 16.37
CA GLY A 234 20.29 -15.59 15.85
C GLY A 234 20.75 -16.63 14.80
N GLU A 235 19.82 -17.44 14.29
CA GLU A 235 20.08 -18.47 13.30
C GLU A 235 19.87 -17.94 11.88
N PRO A 236 20.53 -18.51 10.85
CA PRO A 236 20.22 -18.19 9.46
C PRO A 236 18.83 -18.70 9.08
N ASP A 237 18.15 -17.96 8.22
CA ASP A 237 16.83 -18.30 7.68
C ASP A 237 16.90 -19.09 6.36
N ASN A 238 18.08 -19.24 5.77
CA ASN A 238 18.32 -19.72 4.41
C ASN A 238 17.58 -18.85 3.36
N ALA A 239 17.60 -17.55 3.58
CA ALA A 239 16.93 -16.53 2.79
C ALA A 239 17.91 -15.53 2.18
N ALA A 240 17.47 -14.79 1.16
CA ALA A 240 18.28 -13.78 0.49
C ALA A 240 18.78 -12.68 1.44
N SER A 241 18.08 -12.45 2.55
CA SER A 241 18.40 -11.45 3.57
C SER A 241 19.51 -11.84 4.55
N ASP A 242 19.89 -13.12 4.68
CA ASP A 242 20.75 -13.60 5.76
C ASP A 242 22.06 -12.84 5.90
N LYS A 243 22.70 -12.55 4.76
CA LYS A 243 23.98 -11.83 4.73
C LYS A 243 23.84 -10.43 5.32
N ILE A 244 22.87 -9.64 4.83
CA ILE A 244 22.73 -8.24 5.28
C ILE A 244 22.15 -8.15 6.69
N LEU A 245 21.27 -9.02 7.09
CA LEU A 245 20.78 -9.08 8.47
C LEU A 245 21.90 -9.37 9.44
N LYS A 246 22.80 -10.30 9.13
CA LYS A 246 23.96 -10.63 9.97
C LYS A 246 25.00 -9.51 10.01
N THR A 247 25.30 -8.88 8.88
CA THR A 247 26.42 -7.93 8.79
C THR A 247 26.07 -6.51 9.22
N ALA A 248 24.82 -6.08 9.02
CA ALA A 248 24.35 -4.73 9.30
C ALA A 248 23.18 -4.70 10.29
N ALA A 249 22.05 -5.34 9.99
CA ALA A 249 20.82 -5.11 10.73
C ALA A 249 20.90 -5.55 12.20
N THR A 250 21.41 -6.74 12.49
CA THR A 250 21.48 -7.27 13.88
C THR A 250 22.22 -6.34 14.85
N LYS A 251 23.19 -5.58 14.37
CA LYS A 251 23.97 -4.63 15.19
C LYS A 251 23.16 -3.41 15.65
N THR A 252 22.03 -3.17 15.01
CA THR A 252 21.15 -2.02 15.30
C THR A 252 19.98 -2.40 16.23
N TRP A 253 19.97 -3.61 16.75
CA TRP A 253 18.98 -4.10 17.70
C TRP A 253 19.66 -4.38 19.04
N SER A 254 18.96 -4.10 20.14
CA SER A 254 19.54 -4.37 21.47
C SER A 254 19.91 -5.84 21.63
N ALA A 255 21.14 -6.09 22.05
CA ALA A 255 21.61 -7.42 22.40
C ALA A 255 21.13 -7.88 23.78
N LYS A 256 20.64 -6.96 24.63
CA LYS A 256 20.18 -7.25 25.99
C LYS A 256 18.73 -7.74 25.95
N PRO A 257 18.47 -9.01 26.37
CA PRO A 257 17.09 -9.50 26.41
C PRO A 257 16.25 -8.76 27.45
N LYS A 258 14.98 -8.50 27.08
CA LYS A 258 13.97 -7.93 27.97
C LYS A 258 12.65 -8.64 27.69
N LYS A 259 11.86 -8.87 28.72
CA LYS A 259 10.52 -9.46 28.56
C LYS A 259 9.65 -8.56 27.68
N GLY A 260 9.02 -9.16 26.67
CA GLY A 260 8.20 -8.43 25.69
C GLY A 260 9.00 -7.70 24.62
N ASP A 261 10.32 -7.92 24.50
CA ASP A 261 11.15 -7.30 23.48
C ASP A 261 10.91 -7.90 22.08
N TRP A 262 11.65 -7.42 21.10
CA TRP A 262 11.54 -7.84 19.69
C TRP A 262 11.74 -9.35 19.48
N ARG A 263 12.41 -10.05 20.40
CA ARG A 263 12.63 -11.51 20.28
C ARG A 263 11.37 -12.30 20.56
N GLU A 264 10.57 -11.84 21.51
CA GLU A 264 9.28 -12.46 21.82
C GLU A 264 8.21 -12.02 20.80
N SER A 265 8.24 -10.75 20.38
CA SER A 265 7.21 -10.15 19.54
C SER A 265 7.47 -10.26 18.03
N GLY A 266 8.60 -10.88 17.60
CA GLY A 266 8.98 -11.01 16.20
C GLY A 266 9.57 -9.73 15.57
N GLY A 267 9.55 -8.61 16.27
CA GLY A 267 10.19 -7.35 15.88
C GLY A 267 9.46 -6.52 14.82
N GLY A 268 8.44 -7.02 14.17
CA GLY A 268 7.65 -6.31 13.14
C GLY A 268 8.36 -6.19 11.80
N GLY A 269 8.30 -5.01 11.16
CA GLY A 269 8.93 -4.74 9.87
C GLY A 269 8.19 -5.36 8.68
N THR A 270 6.88 -5.52 8.76
CA THR A 270 6.08 -6.12 7.69
C THR A 270 6.00 -5.21 6.46
N VAL A 271 6.04 -5.78 5.26
CA VAL A 271 5.86 -5.10 3.98
C VAL A 271 4.39 -5.27 3.58
N TRP A 272 3.53 -4.36 4.07
CA TRP A 272 2.09 -4.56 3.96
C TRP A 272 1.44 -3.80 2.80
N ASP A 273 2.17 -2.89 2.11
CA ASP A 273 1.63 -2.13 0.97
C ASP A 273 2.68 -1.92 -0.13
N ALA A 274 3.50 -0.85 -0.09
CA ALA A 274 4.30 -0.43 -1.24
C ALA A 274 5.43 -1.40 -1.60
N ILE A 275 5.36 -1.87 -2.84
CA ILE A 275 6.39 -2.62 -3.55
C ILE A 275 6.45 -2.03 -4.97
N VAL A 276 7.60 -1.47 -5.38
CA VAL A 276 7.76 -0.78 -6.66
C VAL A 276 8.94 -1.36 -7.44
N TYR A 277 8.77 -1.56 -8.73
CA TYR A 277 9.81 -2.10 -9.60
C TYR A 277 10.31 -1.05 -10.58
N ASP A 278 11.60 -0.79 -10.56
CA ASP A 278 12.31 0.00 -11.54
C ASP A 278 12.80 -0.90 -12.67
N ALA A 279 12.12 -0.83 -13.81
CA ALA A 279 12.46 -1.64 -14.98
C ALA A 279 13.71 -1.15 -15.71
N GLU A 280 14.17 0.07 -15.45
CA GLU A 280 15.39 0.62 -16.04
C GLU A 280 16.65 0.14 -15.28
N LEU A 281 16.60 0.20 -13.95
CA LEU A 281 17.72 -0.19 -13.09
C LEU A 281 17.71 -1.67 -12.69
N ASP A 282 16.63 -2.37 -13.03
CA ASP A 282 16.36 -3.73 -12.59
C ASP A 282 16.47 -3.85 -11.06
N GLN A 283 15.75 -2.97 -10.36
CA GLN A 283 15.70 -2.89 -8.90
C GLN A 283 14.26 -2.95 -8.41
N LEU A 284 14.07 -3.58 -7.25
CA LEU A 284 12.79 -3.69 -6.55
C LEU A 284 12.88 -2.93 -5.24
N TYR A 285 12.00 -1.97 -5.02
CA TYR A 285 11.94 -1.19 -3.79
C TYR A 285 10.80 -1.67 -2.90
N LEU A 286 11.10 -1.86 -1.62
CA LEU A 286 10.15 -2.30 -0.59
C LEU A 286 9.96 -1.18 0.44
N GLY A 287 8.72 -0.84 0.74
CA GLY A 287 8.37 -0.04 1.90
C GLY A 287 8.23 -0.93 3.14
N VAL A 288 9.08 -0.74 4.14
CA VAL A 288 9.09 -1.55 5.35
C VAL A 288 8.33 -0.86 6.48
N GLY A 289 7.53 -1.63 7.21
CA GLY A 289 6.66 -1.17 8.27
C GLY A 289 7.37 -0.93 9.61
N ASN A 290 6.54 -0.63 10.60
CA ASN A 290 6.89 -0.34 11.99
C ASN A 290 7.44 -1.52 12.76
N GLY A 291 7.98 -1.22 13.93
CA GLY A 291 8.42 -2.21 14.91
C GLY A 291 7.31 -2.75 15.80
N ASN A 292 7.53 -3.93 16.38
CA ASN A 292 6.67 -4.49 17.40
C ASN A 292 7.49 -4.90 18.64
N PRO A 293 7.08 -4.45 19.85
CA PRO A 293 6.08 -3.39 20.11
C PRO A 293 6.45 -2.05 19.48
N TRP A 294 5.51 -1.11 19.35
CA TRP A 294 5.82 0.24 18.85
C TRP A 294 6.87 0.93 19.71
N ASN A 295 6.68 0.88 21.02
CA ASN A 295 7.56 1.51 21.99
C ASN A 295 9.02 0.99 21.88
N HIS A 296 9.92 1.83 21.38
CA HIS A 296 11.33 1.52 21.20
C HIS A 296 12.04 1.16 22.52
N GLY A 297 11.64 1.79 23.62
CA GLY A 297 12.16 1.48 24.97
C GLY A 297 11.83 0.07 25.43
N ILE A 298 10.69 -0.49 25.01
CA ILE A 298 10.30 -1.88 25.27
C ILE A 298 10.92 -2.81 24.23
N ARG A 299 10.76 -2.48 22.94
CA ARG A 299 11.23 -3.31 21.82
C ARG A 299 12.73 -3.55 21.84
N SER A 300 13.51 -2.52 22.06
CA SER A 300 14.99 -2.56 21.91
C SER A 300 15.74 -1.78 23.01
N ASN A 301 15.19 -1.66 24.21
CA ASN A 301 15.77 -0.87 25.31
C ASN A 301 16.10 0.59 24.95
N GLY A 302 15.47 1.16 23.93
CA GLY A 302 15.82 2.46 23.38
C GLY A 302 17.17 2.48 22.65
N GLU A 303 17.70 1.32 22.29
CA GLU A 303 19.02 1.16 21.67
C GLU A 303 18.90 0.85 20.17
N GLY A 304 19.69 1.53 19.36
CA GLY A 304 19.91 1.29 17.94
C GLY A 304 18.74 1.68 17.04
N ASP A 305 18.98 1.68 15.76
CA ASP A 305 18.03 2.13 14.74
C ASP A 305 16.98 1.08 14.35
N ASN A 306 17.20 -0.17 14.71
CA ASN A 306 16.35 -1.33 14.42
C ASN A 306 16.11 -1.57 12.92
N LEU A 307 17.20 -1.71 12.13
CA LEU A 307 17.10 -2.01 10.69
C LEU A 307 16.41 -3.37 10.44
N PHE A 308 15.50 -3.44 9.46
CA PHE A 308 15.12 -2.38 8.50
C PHE A 308 13.72 -1.80 8.76
N LEU A 309 13.35 -1.53 10.01
CA LEU A 309 12.07 -0.87 10.29
C LEU A 309 12.01 0.50 9.61
N SER A 310 10.81 0.91 9.19
CA SER A 310 10.52 2.25 8.65
C SER A 310 11.52 2.67 7.57
N SER A 311 11.80 1.77 6.63
CA SER A 311 12.84 1.94 5.62
C SER A 311 12.32 1.67 4.21
N ILE A 312 12.96 2.30 3.23
CA ILE A 312 12.92 1.88 1.83
C ILE A 312 14.11 0.93 1.63
N VAL A 313 13.87 -0.28 1.13
CA VAL A 313 14.90 -1.29 0.88
C VAL A 313 14.91 -1.68 -0.59
N ALA A 314 16.06 -1.54 -1.25
CA ALA A 314 16.25 -1.94 -2.64
C ALA A 314 16.84 -3.35 -2.74
N LEU A 315 16.24 -4.17 -3.61
CA LEU A 315 16.63 -5.56 -3.86
C LEU A 315 16.83 -5.82 -5.36
N LYS A 316 17.59 -6.85 -5.67
CA LYS A 316 17.60 -7.45 -7.03
C LYS A 316 16.33 -8.29 -7.21
N PRO A 317 15.50 -8.04 -8.26
CA PRO A 317 14.20 -8.70 -8.40
C PRO A 317 14.30 -10.20 -8.68
N ASP A 318 15.39 -10.66 -9.29
CA ASP A 318 15.56 -12.08 -9.64
C ASP A 318 15.98 -12.95 -8.46
N THR A 319 16.74 -12.42 -7.51
CA THR A 319 17.38 -13.17 -6.42
C THR A 319 16.94 -12.75 -5.03
N GLY A 320 16.34 -11.54 -4.89
CA GLY A 320 16.05 -10.93 -3.60
C GLY A 320 17.29 -10.39 -2.88
N GLU A 321 18.47 -10.34 -3.56
CA GLU A 321 19.68 -9.79 -2.96
C GLU A 321 19.54 -8.31 -2.65
N TYR A 322 20.03 -7.91 -1.46
CA TYR A 322 20.06 -6.54 -0.99
C TYR A 322 21.00 -5.67 -1.86
N VAL A 323 20.52 -4.43 -2.17
CA VAL A 323 21.30 -3.42 -2.90
C VAL A 323 21.63 -2.23 -1.97
N TRP A 324 20.61 -1.51 -1.50
CA TRP A 324 20.73 -0.39 -0.59
C TRP A 324 19.48 -0.24 0.30
N HIS A 325 19.54 0.60 1.30
CA HIS A 325 18.38 1.03 2.08
C HIS A 325 18.51 2.48 2.50
N TYR A 326 17.37 3.11 2.73
CA TYR A 326 17.26 4.39 3.41
C TYR A 326 16.21 4.28 4.51
N GLN A 327 16.57 4.64 5.75
CA GLN A 327 15.66 4.56 6.89
C GLN A 327 15.04 5.92 7.17
N THR A 328 13.74 6.06 6.94
CA THR A 328 13.02 7.33 7.12
C THR A 328 12.81 7.69 8.58
N THR A 329 12.69 6.68 9.48
CA THR A 329 12.48 6.89 10.91
C THR A 329 13.34 5.92 11.73
N PRO A 330 14.62 6.25 11.99
CA PRO A 330 15.51 5.44 12.82
C PRO A 330 14.97 5.28 14.24
N GLY A 331 14.96 4.04 14.75
CA GLY A 331 14.44 3.74 16.09
C GLY A 331 12.98 4.17 16.28
N ASP A 332 12.15 4.00 15.25
CA ASP A 332 10.73 4.33 15.27
C ASP A 332 10.04 3.84 16.56
N THR A 333 9.17 4.68 17.11
CA THR A 333 8.38 4.40 18.31
C THR A 333 6.90 4.84 18.16
N TRP A 334 6.55 5.45 17.03
CA TRP A 334 5.26 6.11 16.77
C TRP A 334 4.38 5.38 15.77
N ASP A 335 4.81 4.22 15.24
CA ASP A 335 4.21 3.55 14.09
C ASP A 335 4.41 4.31 12.77
N TYR A 336 5.55 5.00 12.62
CA TYR A 336 5.87 5.71 11.38
C TYR A 336 6.46 4.78 10.33
N THR A 337 5.58 4.09 9.63
CA THR A 337 5.96 3.15 8.57
C THR A 337 6.46 3.87 7.32
N ALA A 338 7.29 3.20 6.52
CA ALA A 338 7.69 3.62 5.18
C ALA A 338 6.97 2.79 4.07
N THR A 339 5.79 2.28 4.38
CA THR A 339 5.01 1.39 3.49
C THR A 339 4.09 2.16 2.53
N GLN A 340 4.06 3.48 2.59
CA GLN A 340 3.29 4.33 1.70
C GLN A 340 3.82 4.25 0.28
N GLN A 341 2.96 4.51 -0.71
CA GLN A 341 3.32 4.47 -2.12
C GLN A 341 4.63 5.23 -2.40
N MET A 342 5.46 4.65 -3.24
CA MET A 342 6.66 5.27 -3.78
C MET A 342 6.45 5.57 -5.26
N ILE A 343 6.89 6.74 -5.71
CA ILE A 343 6.79 7.19 -7.10
C ILE A 343 8.19 7.31 -7.69
N LEU A 344 8.37 6.77 -8.89
CA LEU A 344 9.62 6.89 -9.64
C LEU A 344 9.46 7.96 -10.73
N THR A 345 10.48 8.80 -10.88
CA THR A 345 10.56 9.77 -11.98
C THR A 345 11.99 10.25 -12.18
N GLU A 346 12.19 11.13 -13.14
CA GLU A 346 13.40 11.93 -13.30
C GLU A 346 13.05 13.39 -13.02
N LEU A 347 13.90 14.06 -12.26
CA LEU A 347 13.75 15.48 -11.92
C LEU A 347 15.04 16.23 -12.22
N GLU A 348 14.91 17.45 -12.75
CA GLU A 348 16.03 18.38 -12.83
C GLU A 348 16.26 19.03 -11.48
N ILE A 349 17.35 18.68 -10.81
CA ILE A 349 17.73 19.17 -9.48
C ILE A 349 19.11 19.80 -9.58
N ASN A 350 19.22 21.10 -9.29
CA ASN A 350 20.48 21.86 -9.37
C ASN A 350 21.16 21.80 -10.74
N GLY A 351 20.38 21.70 -11.83
CA GLY A 351 20.87 21.62 -13.21
C GLY A 351 21.32 20.23 -13.65
N GLU A 352 21.06 19.20 -12.83
CA GLU A 352 21.33 17.79 -13.15
C GLU A 352 20.03 16.99 -13.21
N ASN A 353 19.89 16.16 -14.25
CA ASN A 353 18.76 15.23 -14.32
C ASN A 353 19.02 14.03 -13.41
N ARG A 354 18.27 13.93 -12.32
CA ARG A 354 18.41 12.90 -11.28
C ARG A 354 17.28 11.89 -11.37
N LYS A 355 17.62 10.61 -11.35
CA LYS A 355 16.67 9.50 -11.20
C LYS A 355 16.25 9.41 -9.74
N VAL A 356 14.99 9.70 -9.45
CA VAL A 356 14.52 9.80 -8.07
C VAL A 356 13.44 8.79 -7.73
N ILE A 357 13.42 8.41 -6.45
CA ILE A 357 12.30 7.77 -5.77
C ILE A 357 11.75 8.75 -4.73
N MET A 358 10.44 8.97 -4.76
CA MET A 358 9.76 9.92 -3.89
C MET A 358 8.77 9.18 -2.99
N GLN A 359 8.72 9.59 -1.71
CA GLN A 359 7.77 9.03 -0.74
C GLN A 359 7.35 10.09 0.28
N ALA A 360 6.05 10.09 0.62
CA ALA A 360 5.50 10.76 1.79
C ALA A 360 5.11 9.71 2.85
N PRO A 361 6.03 9.19 3.68
CA PRO A 361 5.72 8.20 4.70
C PRO A 361 4.91 8.80 5.86
N LYS A 362 4.49 7.95 6.81
CA LYS A 362 3.71 8.35 7.97
C LYS A 362 4.36 9.45 8.80
N ASN A 363 5.69 9.55 8.81
CA ASN A 363 6.44 10.46 9.67
C ASN A 363 6.27 11.97 9.36
N GLY A 364 5.58 12.30 8.26
CA GLY A 364 5.21 13.66 7.89
C GLY A 364 6.21 14.42 7.02
N PHE A 365 7.36 13.81 6.66
CA PHE A 365 8.30 14.37 5.69
C PHE A 365 8.05 13.82 4.30
N PHE A 366 8.19 14.66 3.27
CA PHE A 366 8.26 14.23 1.88
C PHE A 366 9.72 14.03 1.48
N TYR A 367 10.10 12.79 1.19
CA TYR A 367 11.48 12.42 0.81
C TYR A 367 11.64 12.34 -0.70
N THR A 368 12.77 12.88 -1.18
CA THR A 368 13.31 12.66 -2.51
C THR A 368 14.69 12.03 -2.37
N LEU A 369 14.87 10.82 -2.88
CA LEU A 369 16.13 10.06 -2.83
C LEU A 369 16.60 9.74 -4.25
N ASP A 370 17.91 9.59 -4.44
CA ASP A 370 18.46 8.98 -5.64
C ASP A 370 18.08 7.50 -5.69
N ARG A 371 17.33 7.06 -6.72
CA ARG A 371 16.83 5.68 -6.77
C ARG A 371 17.88 4.66 -7.17
N VAL A 372 19.05 5.10 -7.68
CA VAL A 372 20.18 4.22 -8.03
C VAL A 372 20.91 3.76 -6.78
N THR A 373 21.16 4.71 -5.84
CA THR A 373 22.08 4.52 -4.72
C THR A 373 21.41 4.54 -3.35
N GLY A 374 20.18 5.10 -3.26
CA GLY A 374 19.49 5.39 -2.00
C GLY A 374 20.00 6.67 -1.31
N GLU A 375 20.84 7.46 -1.99
CA GLU A 375 21.36 8.72 -1.45
C GLU A 375 20.22 9.71 -1.15
N PHE A 376 20.31 10.37 0.01
CA PHE A 376 19.40 11.43 0.40
C PHE A 376 19.62 12.67 -0.47
N ILE A 377 18.55 13.18 -1.10
CA ILE A 377 18.59 14.43 -1.85
C ILE A 377 17.92 15.54 -1.05
N SER A 378 16.69 15.34 -0.61
CA SER A 378 15.96 16.34 0.15
C SER A 378 14.77 15.76 0.92
N ALA A 379 14.37 16.43 2.00
CA ALA A 379 13.09 16.19 2.68
C ALA A 379 12.64 17.44 3.43
N LYS A 380 11.35 17.73 3.34
CA LYS A 380 10.67 18.74 4.19
C LYS A 380 9.32 18.22 4.67
N PRO A 381 8.80 18.75 5.79
CA PRO A 381 7.49 18.35 6.28
C PRO A 381 6.38 18.85 5.34
N TYR A 382 5.48 17.95 4.92
CA TYR A 382 4.30 18.29 4.10
C TYR A 382 3.04 18.53 4.95
N ILE A 383 3.12 18.23 6.25
CA ILE A 383 2.12 18.55 7.28
C ILE A 383 2.83 19.09 8.53
N PRO A 384 2.12 19.71 9.49
CA PRO A 384 2.68 20.03 10.80
C PRO A 384 3.17 18.76 11.52
N ILE A 385 4.40 18.80 12.05
CA ILE A 385 5.00 17.71 12.81
C ILE A 385 5.56 18.22 14.14
N THR A 386 5.61 17.37 15.17
CA THR A 386 6.13 17.73 16.50
C THR A 386 7.32 16.88 16.92
N TRP A 387 7.53 15.72 16.30
CA TRP A 387 8.56 14.75 16.70
C TRP A 387 9.98 15.08 16.21
N ALA A 388 10.10 15.84 15.10
CA ALA A 388 11.38 16.24 14.54
C ALA A 388 11.33 17.68 14.04
N SER A 389 12.46 18.37 14.03
CA SER A 389 12.57 19.73 13.52
C SER A 389 12.84 19.77 12.02
N HIS A 390 13.67 18.86 11.51
CA HIS A 390 14.08 18.75 10.11
C HIS A 390 14.78 17.41 9.86
N VAL A 391 15.08 17.12 8.61
CA VAL A 391 16.02 16.07 8.23
C VAL A 391 17.39 16.73 7.97
N ASP A 392 18.42 16.28 8.69
CA ASP A 392 19.78 16.80 8.54
C ASP A 392 20.31 16.51 7.13
N PRO A 393 20.76 17.51 6.38
CA PRO A 393 21.12 17.34 4.97
C PRO A 393 22.41 16.54 4.75
N GLU A 394 23.30 16.45 5.74
CA GLU A 394 24.55 15.72 5.60
C GLU A 394 24.37 14.23 5.90
N SER A 395 23.62 13.91 6.96
CA SER A 395 23.39 12.52 7.39
C SER A 395 22.14 11.89 6.80
N GLY A 396 21.20 12.69 6.28
CA GLY A 396 19.87 12.24 5.84
C GLY A 396 18.99 11.76 7.01
N ARG A 397 19.31 12.11 8.26
CA ARG A 397 18.57 11.64 9.44
C ARG A 397 17.65 12.73 10.00
N PRO A 398 16.42 12.37 10.41
CA PRO A 398 15.57 13.29 11.15
C PRO A 398 16.23 13.73 12.47
N VAL A 399 16.18 15.02 12.77
CA VAL A 399 16.64 15.61 14.03
C VAL A 399 15.44 15.71 14.97
N GLU A 400 15.39 14.81 15.94
CA GLU A 400 14.29 14.74 16.91
C GLU A 400 14.22 16.01 17.77
N THR A 401 13.01 16.42 18.15
CA THR A 401 12.79 17.47 19.14
C THR A 401 13.03 16.92 20.56
N GLU A 402 13.23 17.80 21.54
CA GLU A 402 13.50 17.41 22.93
C GLU A 402 12.44 16.46 23.52
N ASN A 403 11.18 16.66 23.18
CA ASN A 403 10.04 15.90 23.70
C ASN A 403 9.46 14.91 22.68
N ALA A 404 10.23 14.54 21.66
CA ALA A 404 9.76 13.65 20.60
C ALA A 404 9.35 12.27 21.12
N ARG A 405 10.14 11.70 22.06
CA ARG A 405 9.93 10.34 22.57
C ARG A 405 9.19 10.33 23.90
N TYR A 406 8.07 9.64 23.95
CA TYR A 406 7.32 9.41 25.18
C TYR A 406 8.03 8.33 26.04
N GLN A 407 8.47 8.71 27.24
CA GLN A 407 9.17 7.82 28.18
C GLN A 407 8.34 7.52 29.44
N ALA A 408 7.35 8.35 29.73
CA ALA A 408 6.46 8.20 30.86
C ALA A 408 5.04 7.96 30.40
N ALA A 409 4.19 7.44 31.28
CA ALA A 409 2.75 7.46 31.08
C ALA A 409 2.26 8.90 30.92
N ASN A 410 1.26 9.11 30.08
CA ASN A 410 0.66 10.44 29.96
C ASN A 410 0.01 10.83 31.32
N PRO A 411 0.30 12.02 31.87
CA PRO A 411 -0.25 12.42 33.17
C PRO A 411 -1.78 12.36 33.23
N LEU A 412 -2.46 12.66 32.13
CA LEU A 412 -3.90 12.59 32.05
C LEU A 412 -4.43 11.15 32.13
N SER A 413 -3.65 10.14 31.72
CA SER A 413 -4.07 8.73 31.81
C SER A 413 -4.20 8.21 33.23
N ALA A 414 -3.57 8.87 34.19
CA ALA A 414 -3.70 8.54 35.62
C ALA A 414 -5.00 9.07 36.25
N LEU A 415 -5.75 9.91 35.53
CA LEU A 415 -7.01 10.51 35.99
C LEU A 415 -8.17 9.56 35.70
N THR A 416 -9.25 9.71 36.49
CA THR A 416 -10.54 9.07 36.18
C THR A 416 -11.14 9.68 34.91
N PRO A 417 -12.06 8.99 34.21
CA PRO A 417 -12.71 9.54 33.00
C PRO A 417 -13.32 10.93 33.22
N ASP A 418 -14.01 11.14 34.33
CA ASP A 418 -14.59 12.46 34.66
C ASP A 418 -13.54 13.54 34.87
N GLN A 419 -12.41 13.20 35.49
CA GLN A 419 -11.28 14.12 35.67
C GLN A 419 -10.57 14.42 34.36
N GLN A 420 -10.46 13.45 33.46
CA GLN A 420 -9.92 13.65 32.11
C GLN A 420 -10.81 14.62 31.31
N ILE A 421 -12.10 14.39 31.32
CA ILE A 421 -13.08 15.29 30.69
C ILE A 421 -12.96 16.72 31.26
N ALA A 422 -12.91 16.87 32.58
CA ALA A 422 -12.77 18.18 33.22
C ALA A 422 -11.45 18.88 32.84
N ALA A 423 -10.35 18.13 32.79
CA ALA A 423 -9.05 18.66 32.38
C ALA A 423 -9.08 19.11 30.92
N LEU A 424 -9.56 18.26 29.96
CA LEU A 424 -9.64 18.58 28.56
C LEU A 424 -10.61 19.74 28.28
N LYS A 425 -11.72 19.87 29.02
CA LYS A 425 -12.61 21.02 28.92
C LYS A 425 -11.93 22.33 29.32
N SER A 426 -11.06 22.29 30.33
CA SER A 426 -10.32 23.48 30.79
C SER A 426 -9.23 23.93 29.84
N MET A 427 -8.75 23.07 28.93
CA MET A 427 -7.74 23.39 27.94
C MET A 427 -8.34 24.10 26.72
N SER A 428 -7.63 25.06 26.17
CA SER A 428 -7.93 25.59 24.84
C SER A 428 -7.60 24.55 23.77
N SER A 429 -8.16 24.71 22.54
CA SER A 429 -7.80 23.84 21.42
C SER A 429 -6.30 23.90 21.13
N ASP A 430 -5.67 25.08 21.25
CA ASP A 430 -4.23 25.26 21.06
C ASP A 430 -3.42 24.51 22.14
N ASP A 431 -3.88 24.45 23.38
CA ASP A 431 -3.21 23.72 24.45
C ASP A 431 -3.33 22.21 24.28
N ILE A 432 -4.49 21.74 23.81
CA ILE A 432 -4.71 20.33 23.44
C ILE A 432 -3.77 19.97 22.27
N GLU A 433 -3.72 20.81 21.22
CA GLU A 433 -2.85 20.58 20.06
C GLU A 433 -1.36 20.53 20.46
N LYS A 434 -0.92 21.37 21.39
CA LYS A 434 0.46 21.36 21.91
C LYS A 434 0.77 20.17 22.81
N ALA A 435 -0.24 19.64 23.51
CA ALA A 435 -0.08 18.47 24.37
C ALA A 435 -0.03 17.15 23.61
N PHE A 436 -0.49 17.15 22.36
CA PHE A 436 -0.54 15.97 21.51
C PHE A 436 0.56 15.99 20.46
N HIS A 437 1.05 14.80 20.12
CA HIS A 437 2.05 14.63 19.06
C HIS A 437 1.41 14.62 17.68
N LYS A 438 2.16 15.08 16.70
CA LYS A 438 1.84 15.02 15.26
C LYS A 438 3.03 14.47 14.48
N PRO A 439 2.74 13.62 13.49
CA PRO A 439 1.49 12.97 13.16
C PRO A 439 1.06 11.92 14.19
N SER A 440 -0.20 11.50 14.12
CA SER A 440 -0.70 10.31 14.81
C SER A 440 -0.13 9.02 14.21
N PRO A 441 -0.43 7.81 14.78
CA PRO A 441 -0.09 6.54 14.15
C PRO A 441 -0.72 6.31 12.76
N TYR A 442 -1.75 7.07 12.41
CA TYR A 442 -2.27 7.08 11.03
C TYR A 442 -1.28 7.71 10.05
N GLY A 443 -0.35 8.53 10.55
CA GLY A 443 0.66 9.24 9.77
C GLY A 443 0.15 10.53 9.15
N GLY A 444 1.04 11.28 8.54
CA GLY A 444 0.70 12.41 7.68
C GLY A 444 0.13 11.97 6.33
N HIS A 445 0.38 10.72 5.95
CA HIS A 445 -0.13 10.03 4.78
C HIS A 445 -0.15 8.53 5.10
N ASN A 446 -1.14 7.80 4.56
CA ASN A 446 -1.29 6.37 4.81
C ASN A 446 -1.27 5.58 3.48
N TRP A 447 -2.00 4.48 3.37
CA TRP A 447 -2.05 3.61 2.19
C TRP A 447 -2.72 4.25 0.96
N HIS A 448 -3.48 5.31 1.11
CA HIS A 448 -4.15 6.02 0.01
C HIS A 448 -3.10 6.53 -0.98
N PRO A 449 -3.11 6.09 -2.25
CA PRO A 449 -2.00 6.41 -3.12
C PRO A 449 -1.96 7.89 -3.53
N MET A 450 -0.74 8.41 -3.63
CA MET A 450 -0.43 9.70 -4.27
C MET A 450 -0.57 9.60 -5.79
N ALA A 451 -0.51 10.73 -6.50
CA ALA A 451 -0.29 10.78 -7.93
C ALA A 451 0.78 11.82 -8.27
N PHE A 452 1.56 11.58 -9.32
CA PHE A 452 2.48 12.55 -9.90
C PHE A 452 2.00 12.93 -11.28
N ASN A 453 1.97 14.22 -11.60
CA ASN A 453 1.64 14.71 -12.93
C ASN A 453 2.91 15.26 -13.58
N PRO A 454 3.41 14.61 -14.64
CA PRO A 454 4.63 15.06 -15.32
C PRO A 454 4.49 16.42 -16.00
N ASP A 455 3.27 16.83 -16.39
CA ASP A 455 3.03 18.12 -17.07
C ASP A 455 3.12 19.31 -16.09
N THR A 456 2.68 19.11 -14.83
CA THR A 456 2.78 20.14 -13.78
C THR A 456 4.04 20.01 -12.94
N GLY A 457 4.69 18.85 -12.93
CA GLY A 457 5.81 18.53 -12.05
C GLY A 457 5.41 18.36 -10.58
N LEU A 458 4.11 18.23 -10.26
CA LEU A 458 3.60 18.19 -8.89
C LEU A 458 3.22 16.77 -8.45
N VAL A 459 3.43 16.48 -7.16
CA VAL A 459 2.91 15.31 -6.47
C VAL A 459 1.67 15.71 -5.68
N TYR A 460 0.57 14.97 -5.83
CA TYR A 460 -0.67 15.20 -5.09
C TYR A 460 -0.78 14.18 -3.97
N ILE A 461 -0.79 14.69 -2.73
CA ILE A 461 -0.72 13.88 -1.50
C ILE A 461 -2.07 13.93 -0.79
N PRO A 462 -2.74 12.78 -0.55
CA PRO A 462 -3.90 12.73 0.32
C PRO A 462 -3.43 12.76 1.78
N ALA A 463 -3.18 13.98 2.29
CA ALA A 463 -2.53 14.22 3.57
C ALA A 463 -3.52 14.22 4.75
N LEU A 464 -3.03 13.73 5.90
CA LEU A 464 -3.75 13.70 7.17
C LEU A 464 -3.01 14.55 8.21
N ASP A 465 -3.73 15.40 8.91
CA ASP A 465 -3.24 16.14 10.08
C ASP A 465 -4.11 15.77 11.28
N VAL A 466 -3.65 14.76 12.02
CA VAL A 466 -4.36 14.17 13.15
C VAL A 466 -3.43 14.14 14.35
N PRO A 467 -3.79 14.78 15.48
CA PRO A 467 -3.03 14.72 16.71
C PRO A 467 -3.22 13.38 17.43
N PHE A 468 -2.27 13.00 18.29
CA PHE A 468 -2.33 11.78 19.08
C PHE A 468 -1.62 11.93 20.43
N ALA A 469 -2.25 11.44 21.49
CA ALA A 469 -1.66 11.42 22.82
C ALA A 469 -0.85 10.13 23.02
N TYR A 470 0.45 10.18 22.75
CA TYR A 470 1.34 9.07 23.09
C TYR A 470 1.69 9.07 24.57
N GLY A 471 1.76 7.89 25.15
CA GLY A 471 2.23 7.64 26.51
C GLY A 471 2.81 6.24 26.63
N ASN A 472 3.74 6.05 27.56
CA ASN A 472 4.27 4.73 27.86
C ASN A 472 3.23 3.90 28.62
N GLU A 473 3.01 2.65 28.20
CA GLU A 473 2.18 1.69 28.94
C GLU A 473 2.98 1.15 30.13
N PRO A 474 2.61 1.49 31.40
CA PRO A 474 3.45 1.19 32.56
C PRO A 474 3.55 -0.29 32.88
N GLN A 475 2.60 -1.10 32.46
CA GLN A 475 2.46 -2.54 32.77
C GLN A 475 2.35 -3.37 31.50
N PHE A 476 3.19 -3.08 30.50
CA PHE A 476 3.18 -3.84 29.26
C PHE A 476 3.50 -5.31 29.47
N HIS A 477 2.66 -6.18 28.91
CA HIS A 477 2.87 -7.62 28.80
C HIS A 477 2.60 -8.05 27.36
N TYR A 478 3.58 -8.72 26.76
CA TYR A 478 3.37 -9.30 25.44
C TYR A 478 2.29 -10.40 25.50
N ASN A 479 1.32 -10.34 24.60
CA ASN A 479 0.23 -11.29 24.44
C ASN A 479 0.20 -11.77 22.99
N GLU A 480 0.55 -13.02 22.77
CA GLU A 480 0.59 -13.62 21.43
C GLU A 480 -0.76 -13.47 20.70
N GLY A 481 -0.72 -13.00 19.49
CA GLY A 481 -1.92 -12.82 18.63
C GLY A 481 -2.89 -11.72 19.08
N ARG A 482 -2.46 -10.85 19.98
CA ARG A 482 -3.18 -9.65 20.42
C ARG A 482 -2.38 -8.41 20.01
N TRP A 483 -2.97 -7.24 20.13
CA TRP A 483 -2.27 -5.97 19.95
C TRP A 483 -1.21 -5.76 21.03
N ASN A 484 0.05 -5.62 20.59
CA ASN A 484 1.21 -5.45 21.45
C ASN A 484 1.91 -4.13 21.13
N LEU A 485 1.30 -3.03 21.52
CA LEU A 485 1.78 -1.69 21.15
C LEU A 485 2.78 -1.14 22.17
N ALA A 486 2.60 -1.44 23.44
CA ALA A 486 3.31 -0.85 24.58
C ALA A 486 3.13 0.68 24.62
N VAL A 487 1.97 1.16 24.21
CA VAL A 487 1.55 2.56 24.17
C VAL A 487 0.23 2.70 24.93
N ASP A 488 0.15 3.72 25.76
CA ASP A 488 -1.07 4.08 26.44
C ASP A 488 -2.07 4.71 25.47
N PHE A 489 -3.20 4.05 25.28
CA PHE A 489 -4.26 4.45 24.35
C PHE A 489 -5.43 5.18 25.02
N VAL A 490 -5.45 5.28 26.34
CA VAL A 490 -6.63 5.75 27.11
C VAL A 490 -7.11 7.12 26.63
N LEU A 491 -6.22 8.05 26.37
CA LEU A 491 -6.58 9.41 25.95
C LEU A 491 -7.02 9.54 24.49
N ASN A 492 -6.87 8.47 23.71
CA ASN A 492 -7.26 8.46 22.30
C ASN A 492 -8.59 7.74 22.06
N ALA A 493 -9.22 7.25 23.15
CA ALA A 493 -10.55 6.69 23.10
C ALA A 493 -11.61 7.81 23.17
N PRO A 494 -12.81 7.63 22.57
CA PRO A 494 -13.91 8.56 22.76
C PRO A 494 -14.22 8.73 24.24
N VAL A 495 -14.27 9.99 24.70
CA VAL A 495 -14.48 10.30 26.14
C VAL A 495 -15.95 10.34 26.53
N GLY A 496 -16.87 10.29 25.54
CA GLY A 496 -18.32 10.34 25.79
C GLY A 496 -18.83 11.71 26.21
N ASP A 497 -18.06 12.77 25.96
CA ASP A 497 -18.45 14.16 26.22
C ASP A 497 -18.33 14.98 24.93
N LYS A 498 -19.47 15.48 24.45
CA LYS A 498 -19.57 16.17 23.18
C LYS A 498 -18.68 17.42 23.05
N GLU A 499 -18.52 18.18 24.14
CA GLU A 499 -17.71 19.41 24.09
C GLU A 499 -16.23 19.07 23.87
N VAL A 500 -15.74 18.02 24.52
CA VAL A 500 -14.36 17.54 24.34
C VAL A 500 -14.17 16.94 22.96
N GLU A 501 -15.12 16.12 22.51
CA GLU A 501 -15.10 15.51 21.17
C GLU A 501 -15.10 16.58 20.09
N ASP A 502 -15.97 17.60 20.17
CA ASP A 502 -16.00 18.72 19.22
C ASP A 502 -14.66 19.50 19.18
N LYS A 503 -13.98 19.65 20.32
CA LYS A 503 -12.64 20.27 20.36
C LYS A 503 -11.58 19.41 19.66
N ILE A 504 -11.58 18.10 19.90
CA ILE A 504 -10.62 17.17 19.27
C ILE A 504 -10.90 17.06 17.78
N ASP A 505 -12.17 16.90 17.38
CA ASP A 505 -12.60 16.84 15.98
C ASP A 505 -12.21 18.10 15.21
N GLY A 506 -12.24 19.27 15.87
CA GLY A 506 -11.74 20.53 15.30
C GLY A 506 -10.23 20.55 14.99
N LEU A 507 -9.46 19.61 15.55
CA LEU A 507 -8.02 19.45 15.29
C LEU A 507 -7.72 18.39 14.20
N VAL A 508 -8.73 17.60 13.82
CA VAL A 508 -8.59 16.53 12.82
C VAL A 508 -8.86 17.10 11.44
N ARG A 509 -7.86 17.05 10.57
CA ARG A 509 -7.93 17.65 9.23
C ARG A 509 -7.42 16.67 8.18
N GLY A 510 -7.96 16.79 6.97
CA GLY A 510 -7.48 16.10 5.77
C GLY A 510 -7.29 17.08 4.63
N TYR A 511 -6.33 16.81 3.77
CA TYR A 511 -6.00 17.69 2.68
C TYR A 511 -5.74 16.92 1.38
N VAL A 512 -5.98 17.59 0.23
CA VAL A 512 -5.14 17.37 -0.95
C VAL A 512 -4.04 18.42 -0.89
N SER A 513 -2.79 17.99 -0.84
CA SER A 513 -1.62 18.86 -0.92
C SER A 513 -0.94 18.64 -2.26
N ALA A 514 -0.79 19.68 -3.08
CA ALA A 514 0.04 19.67 -4.27
C ALA A 514 1.44 20.11 -3.90
N TRP A 515 2.38 19.20 -4.02
CA TRP A 515 3.76 19.36 -3.56
C TRP A 515 4.73 19.47 -4.73
N ASP A 516 5.57 20.50 -4.74
CA ASP A 516 6.71 20.60 -5.66
C ASP A 516 7.89 19.79 -5.09
N PRO A 517 8.24 18.65 -5.70
CA PRO A 517 9.28 17.77 -5.16
C PRO A 517 10.71 18.31 -5.32
N VAL A 518 10.91 19.31 -6.20
CA VAL A 518 12.21 19.95 -6.43
C VAL A 518 12.44 21.07 -5.42
N LYS A 519 11.44 21.98 -5.26
CA LYS A 519 11.51 23.07 -4.29
C LYS A 519 11.23 22.61 -2.87
N GLN A 520 10.62 21.44 -2.71
CA GLN A 520 10.19 20.91 -1.42
C GLN A 520 9.25 21.89 -0.72
N GLU A 521 8.18 22.31 -1.42
CA GLU A 521 7.18 23.23 -0.89
C GLU A 521 5.78 22.88 -1.43
N GLU A 522 4.77 23.25 -0.66
CA GLU A 522 3.39 23.13 -1.07
C GLU A 522 3.03 24.28 -2.02
N VAL A 523 2.49 23.94 -3.19
CA VAL A 523 2.06 24.91 -4.20
C VAL A 523 0.62 25.37 -3.92
N TRP A 524 -0.27 24.41 -3.64
CA TRP A 524 -1.64 24.68 -3.23
C TRP A 524 -2.20 23.54 -2.37
N ARG A 525 -3.25 23.84 -1.63
CA ARG A 525 -3.90 22.91 -0.70
C ARG A 525 -5.42 23.03 -0.77
N ILE A 526 -6.11 21.87 -0.67
CA ILE A 526 -7.56 21.81 -0.51
C ILE A 526 -7.85 21.08 0.81
N GLN A 527 -8.55 21.73 1.71
CA GLN A 527 -8.96 21.13 2.96
C GLN A 527 -10.29 20.38 2.79
N HIS A 528 -10.37 19.17 3.34
CA HIS A 528 -11.58 18.36 3.44
C HIS A 528 -12.20 18.46 4.84
N ALA A 529 -13.47 18.06 4.93
CA ALA A 529 -14.20 18.03 6.21
C ALA A 529 -13.68 16.94 7.17
N GLY A 530 -13.14 15.84 6.65
CA GLY A 530 -12.58 14.73 7.42
C GLY A 530 -11.15 14.43 7.03
N SER A 531 -10.42 13.72 7.89
CA SER A 531 -9.01 13.36 7.62
C SER A 531 -8.87 12.19 6.65
N TRP A 532 -9.81 11.27 6.61
CA TRP A 532 -9.71 10.02 5.85
C TRP A 532 -10.38 10.15 4.48
N ASN A 533 -9.60 10.36 3.43
CA ASN A 533 -10.07 10.56 2.06
C ASN A 533 -9.42 9.54 1.11
N GLY A 534 -9.94 9.40 -0.11
CA GLY A 534 -9.42 8.45 -1.10
C GLY A 534 -8.04 8.81 -1.66
N GLY A 535 -7.46 7.88 -2.40
CA GLY A 535 -6.22 8.11 -3.16
C GLY A 535 -6.44 9.02 -4.37
N MET A 536 -5.32 9.44 -4.98
CA MET A 536 -5.31 10.40 -6.08
C MET A 536 -5.23 9.70 -7.44
N LEU A 537 -5.82 10.33 -8.45
CA LEU A 537 -5.64 10.04 -9.87
C LEU A 537 -5.33 11.34 -10.59
N SER A 538 -4.27 11.39 -11.39
CA SER A 538 -3.91 12.49 -12.25
C SER A 538 -4.14 12.16 -13.73
N THR A 539 -4.41 13.16 -14.56
CA THR A 539 -4.57 12.98 -16.02
C THR A 539 -3.85 14.06 -16.82
N ALA A 540 -3.49 13.75 -18.06
CA ALA A 540 -2.96 14.70 -19.04
C ALA A 540 -4.01 15.76 -19.49
N GLY A 541 -5.26 15.64 -19.06
CA GLY A 541 -6.31 16.65 -19.23
C GLY A 541 -6.25 17.77 -18.20
N ASN A 542 -5.14 17.97 -17.49
CA ASN A 542 -4.94 18.93 -16.41
C ASN A 542 -5.92 18.72 -15.22
N LEU A 543 -6.23 17.45 -14.89
CA LEU A 543 -7.16 17.11 -13.84
C LEU A 543 -6.53 16.19 -12.79
N ILE A 544 -6.99 16.33 -11.55
CA ILE A 544 -6.87 15.33 -10.52
C ILE A 544 -8.26 14.92 -10.01
N PHE A 545 -8.40 13.67 -9.61
CA PHE A 545 -9.63 13.12 -9.05
C PHE A 545 -9.37 12.53 -7.68
N GLN A 546 -10.32 12.72 -6.77
CA GLN A 546 -10.32 12.10 -5.44
C GLN A 546 -11.73 11.81 -4.95
N GLY A 547 -11.92 10.64 -4.33
CA GLY A 547 -13.07 10.37 -3.47
C GLY A 547 -12.83 10.96 -2.07
N ASN A 548 -13.87 11.41 -1.38
CA ASN A 548 -13.76 11.94 -0.03
C ASN A 548 -14.66 11.20 0.98
N SER A 549 -14.46 11.47 2.27
CA SER A 549 -15.22 10.85 3.36
C SER A 549 -16.71 11.25 3.40
N ALA A 550 -17.10 12.28 2.66
CA ALA A 550 -18.51 12.67 2.52
C ALA A 550 -19.26 11.85 1.45
N GLY A 551 -18.59 10.90 0.78
CA GLY A 551 -19.17 10.06 -0.27
C GLY A 551 -19.22 10.74 -1.64
N GLU A 552 -18.40 11.74 -1.87
CA GLU A 552 -18.30 12.47 -3.12
C GLU A 552 -17.04 12.08 -3.88
N ILE A 553 -17.09 12.07 -5.21
CA ILE A 553 -15.93 12.08 -6.09
C ILE A 553 -15.81 13.50 -6.63
N ARG A 554 -14.65 14.10 -6.49
CA ARG A 554 -14.38 15.48 -6.93
C ARG A 554 -13.26 15.51 -7.94
N SER A 555 -13.32 16.47 -8.84
CA SER A 555 -12.24 16.80 -9.76
C SER A 555 -11.75 18.22 -9.53
N TYR A 556 -10.44 18.36 -9.59
CA TYR A 556 -9.76 19.64 -9.44
C TYR A 556 -8.80 19.84 -10.59
N ARG A 557 -8.54 21.12 -10.92
CA ARG A 557 -7.50 21.52 -11.84
C ARG A 557 -6.13 21.17 -11.26
N ALA A 558 -5.31 20.48 -12.01
CA ALA A 558 -4.04 19.94 -11.49
C ALA A 558 -3.02 21.04 -11.12
N ASP A 559 -2.99 22.14 -11.87
CA ASP A 559 -2.05 23.24 -11.69
C ASP A 559 -2.44 24.21 -10.55
N THR A 560 -3.73 24.38 -10.26
CA THR A 560 -4.22 25.45 -9.34
C THR A 560 -5.03 24.94 -8.14
N GLY A 561 -5.52 23.69 -8.18
CA GLY A 561 -6.43 23.17 -7.17
C GLY A 561 -7.87 23.68 -7.27
N GLU A 562 -8.24 24.43 -8.31
CA GLU A 562 -9.62 24.87 -8.53
C GLU A 562 -10.54 23.66 -8.68
N GLN A 563 -11.62 23.61 -7.87
CA GLN A 563 -12.62 22.54 -8.01
C GLN A 563 -13.47 22.78 -9.26
N LEU A 564 -13.48 21.80 -10.17
CA LEU A 564 -14.21 21.86 -11.44
C LEU A 564 -15.46 20.99 -11.47
N TRP A 565 -15.48 19.91 -10.69
CA TRP A 565 -16.59 18.94 -10.68
C TRP A 565 -16.73 18.26 -9.34
#